data_65e8b1dc43f1497ea1ae6ceda644c3d6
#
_entry.id   65e8b1dc43f1497ea1ae6ceda644c3d6
#
_cell.length_a   1.000
_cell.length_b   1.000
_cell.length_c   1.000
_cell.angle_alpha   90.00
_cell.angle_beta   90.00
_cell.angle_gamma   90.00
#
_symmetry.space_group_name_H-M   'P 1'
#
loop_
_entity.id
_entity.type
_entity.pdbx_description
1 polymer ?
#
loop_
_entity_poly.entity_id
_entity_poly.type
_entity_poly.pdbx_seq_one_letter_code
_entity_poly.pdbx_strand_id
1 'polypeptide(L)'
;MRNVFGGDKINDFRDLVNSNSSFVYQIYKDKGGKNLFNLVCSAMDWISVSVRHLENAPEFDKNIDSKCMQVYSLISSIDLVFESIKQLHRVFMTDNKDPFYGEKKCFKDRLFADEDDNNYFKTIRACFGAHPVNLNRENSKRFASWPFPSHFNTGDLSVH
;
A
#
# COMPACT_ATOMS: atom_id res chain seq x y z
N MET A 1 -3.30 -4.38 -22.94
CA MET A 1 -3.86 -3.82 -21.68
C MET A 1 -3.13 -2.52 -21.36
N ARG A 2 -3.82 -1.45 -20.94
CA ARG A 2 -3.13 -0.25 -20.44
C ARG A 2 -2.42 -0.64 -19.15
N ASN A 3 -1.15 -0.28 -19.03
CA ASN A 3 -0.37 -0.44 -17.79
C ASN A 3 -0.96 0.51 -16.73
N VAL A 4 -1.97 0.02 -16.00
CA VAL A 4 -2.78 0.82 -15.06
C VAL A 4 -1.94 1.27 -13.87
N PHE A 5 -0.97 0.46 -13.45
CA PHE A 5 -0.17 0.70 -12.25
C PHE A 5 1.20 1.33 -12.52
N GLY A 6 1.53 1.66 -13.77
CA GLY A 6 2.80 2.33 -14.12
C GLY A 6 4.05 1.48 -13.85
N GLY A 7 3.96 0.16 -14.05
CA GLY A 7 5.08 -0.77 -13.91
C GLY A 7 6.33 -0.35 -14.69
N ASP A 8 6.17 0.36 -15.79
CA ASP A 8 7.28 0.90 -16.57
C ASP A 8 8.12 1.90 -15.75
N LYS A 9 7.48 2.76 -14.94
CA LYS A 9 8.19 3.75 -14.12
C LYS A 9 9.11 3.12 -13.08
N ILE A 10 8.71 2.01 -12.48
CA ILE A 10 9.58 1.31 -11.53
C ILE A 10 10.73 0.60 -12.24
N ASN A 11 10.50 0.10 -13.46
CA ASN A 11 11.56 -0.48 -14.28
C ASN A 11 12.57 0.58 -14.71
N ASP A 12 12.12 1.74 -15.21
CA ASP A 12 12.99 2.88 -15.57
C ASP A 12 13.82 3.35 -14.38
N PHE A 13 13.19 3.45 -13.20
CA PHE A 13 13.90 3.82 -11.97
C PHE A 13 14.94 2.75 -11.57
N ARG A 14 14.60 1.48 -11.68
CA ARG A 14 15.51 0.35 -11.43
C ARG A 14 16.71 0.39 -12.38
N ASP A 15 16.46 0.61 -13.66
CA ASP A 15 17.51 0.68 -14.68
C ASP A 15 18.44 1.87 -14.41
N LEU A 16 17.91 3.01 -13.99
CA LEU A 16 18.70 4.16 -13.57
C LEU A 16 19.61 3.82 -12.37
N VAL A 17 19.06 3.17 -11.33
CA VAL A 17 19.82 2.75 -10.15
C VAL A 17 20.90 1.73 -10.53
N ASN A 18 20.56 0.74 -11.35
CA ASN A 18 21.47 -0.33 -11.77
C ASN A 18 22.60 0.22 -12.65
N SER A 19 22.29 1.11 -13.58
CA SER A 19 23.30 1.75 -14.46
C SER A 19 24.30 2.60 -13.67
N ASN A 20 23.92 3.07 -12.48
CA ASN A 20 24.75 3.85 -11.58
C ASN A 20 25.07 3.11 -10.27
N SER A 21 25.01 1.77 -10.28
CA SER A 21 25.03 0.96 -9.06
C SER A 21 26.24 1.19 -8.16
N SER A 22 27.45 1.33 -8.74
CA SER A 22 28.66 1.61 -7.97
C SER A 22 28.59 2.95 -7.23
N PHE A 23 28.08 3.98 -7.89
CA PHE A 23 27.89 5.31 -7.30
C PHE A 23 26.83 5.30 -6.20
N VAL A 24 25.67 4.72 -6.49
CA VAL A 24 24.57 4.60 -5.52
C VAL A 24 24.99 3.78 -4.30
N TYR A 25 25.69 2.66 -4.53
CA TYR A 25 26.24 1.84 -3.45
C TYR A 25 27.19 2.65 -2.55
N GLN A 26 28.16 3.38 -3.11
CA GLN A 26 29.13 4.16 -2.32
C GLN A 26 28.46 5.23 -1.46
N ILE A 27 27.39 5.86 -1.95
CA ILE A 27 26.66 6.89 -1.18
C ILE A 27 25.80 6.28 -0.07
N TYR A 28 25.16 5.13 -0.31
CA TYR A 28 24.07 4.63 0.54
C TYR A 28 24.43 3.38 1.36
N LYS A 29 25.58 2.71 1.10
CA LYS A 29 25.98 1.48 1.82
C LYS A 29 26.09 1.63 3.33
N ASP A 30 26.46 2.82 3.80
CA ASP A 30 26.67 3.10 5.23
C ASP A 30 26.35 4.56 5.58
N LYS A 31 25.16 5.02 5.19
CA LYS A 31 24.74 6.38 5.46
C LYS A 31 24.12 6.46 6.86
N GLY A 32 24.80 7.13 7.78
CA GLY A 32 24.33 7.28 9.16
C GLY A 32 24.23 5.95 9.92
N GLY A 33 25.15 5.01 9.68
CA GLY A 33 25.16 3.69 10.31
C GLY A 33 24.07 2.75 9.80
N LYS A 34 23.45 3.05 8.65
CA LYS A 34 22.37 2.25 8.04
C LYS A 34 22.69 1.87 6.61
N ASN A 35 22.46 0.61 6.26
CA ASN A 35 22.59 0.14 4.89
C ASN A 35 21.37 0.56 4.07
N LEU A 36 21.35 1.81 3.62
CA LEU A 36 20.25 2.35 2.82
C LEU A 36 20.27 1.83 1.39
N PHE A 37 21.40 1.34 0.88
CA PHE A 37 21.46 0.70 -0.44
C PHE A 37 20.57 -0.55 -0.50
N ASN A 38 20.68 -1.42 0.49
CA ASN A 38 19.82 -2.60 0.57
C ASN A 38 18.34 -2.24 0.76
N LEU A 39 18.05 -1.15 1.47
CA LEU A 39 16.69 -0.64 1.59
C LEU A 39 16.13 -0.19 0.24
N VAL A 40 16.93 0.52 -0.56
CA VAL A 40 16.54 0.93 -1.93
C VAL A 40 16.26 -0.29 -2.81
N CYS A 41 17.18 -1.27 -2.82
CA CYS A 41 16.99 -2.51 -3.58
C CYS A 41 15.71 -3.26 -3.16
N SER A 42 15.51 -3.44 -1.87
CA SER A 42 14.33 -4.12 -1.33
C SER A 42 13.03 -3.37 -1.67
N ALA A 43 13.03 -2.04 -1.56
CA ALA A 43 11.84 -1.24 -1.92
C ALA A 43 11.49 -1.38 -3.41
N MET A 44 12.48 -1.33 -4.31
CA MET A 44 12.27 -1.58 -5.75
C MET A 44 11.71 -2.98 -6.02
N ASP A 45 12.20 -3.99 -5.30
CA ASP A 45 11.73 -5.37 -5.44
C ASP A 45 10.27 -5.49 -5.00
N TRP A 46 9.92 -4.96 -3.84
CA TRP A 46 8.56 -4.98 -3.32
C TRP A 46 7.58 -4.24 -4.22
N ILE A 47 7.93 -3.07 -4.75
CA ILE A 47 7.09 -2.35 -5.73
C ILE A 47 6.87 -3.24 -6.97
N SER A 48 7.95 -3.79 -7.54
CA SER A 48 7.85 -4.59 -8.76
C SER A 48 7.01 -5.85 -8.58
N VAL A 49 7.19 -6.57 -7.47
CA VAL A 49 6.42 -7.79 -7.18
C VAL A 49 4.96 -7.45 -6.95
N SER A 50 4.68 -6.42 -6.14
CA SER A 50 3.31 -6.03 -5.80
C SER A 50 2.55 -5.49 -7.02
N VAL A 51 3.19 -4.67 -7.85
CA VAL A 51 2.58 -4.16 -9.10
C VAL A 51 2.22 -5.32 -10.03
N ARG A 52 3.15 -6.26 -10.27
CA ARG A 52 2.85 -7.44 -11.09
C ARG A 52 1.74 -8.31 -10.52
N HIS A 53 1.67 -8.45 -9.19
CA HIS A 53 0.58 -9.17 -8.53
C HIS A 53 -0.76 -8.47 -8.76
N LEU A 54 -0.82 -7.14 -8.60
CA LEU A 54 -2.03 -6.35 -8.82
C LEU A 54 -2.51 -6.37 -10.27
N GLU A 55 -1.57 -6.33 -11.24
CA GLU A 55 -1.88 -6.39 -12.67
C GLU A 55 -2.44 -7.76 -13.12
N ASN A 56 -2.06 -8.81 -12.41
CA ASN A 56 -2.45 -10.19 -12.71
C ASN A 56 -3.42 -10.77 -11.67
N ALA A 57 -4.01 -9.92 -10.84
CA ALA A 57 -4.95 -10.36 -9.82
C ALA A 57 -6.15 -11.08 -10.48
N PRO A 58 -6.52 -12.29 -10.03
CA PRO A 58 -7.68 -13.00 -10.54
C PRO A 58 -8.97 -12.27 -10.14
N GLU A 59 -10.06 -12.60 -10.84
CA GLU A 59 -11.40 -12.21 -10.39
C GLU A 59 -11.68 -12.78 -8.99
N PHE A 60 -12.49 -12.06 -8.22
CA PHE A 60 -12.84 -12.51 -6.88
C PHE A 60 -13.60 -13.84 -6.91
N ASP A 61 -13.16 -14.75 -6.06
CA ASP A 61 -13.77 -16.06 -5.90
C ASP A 61 -15.23 -15.95 -5.37
N LYS A 62 -16.06 -16.94 -5.69
CA LYS A 62 -17.40 -17.08 -5.13
C LYS A 62 -17.35 -17.63 -3.69
N ASN A 63 -16.32 -18.40 -3.36
CA ASN A 63 -16.10 -18.89 -2.01
C ASN A 63 -15.67 -17.73 -1.10
N ILE A 64 -16.36 -17.58 0.04
CA ILE A 64 -16.17 -16.46 0.96
C ILE A 64 -14.74 -16.41 1.55
N ASP A 65 -14.18 -17.56 1.90
CA ASP A 65 -12.86 -17.62 2.51
C ASP A 65 -11.78 -17.19 1.51
N SER A 66 -11.87 -17.73 0.28
CA SER A 66 -10.99 -17.35 -0.84
C SER A 66 -11.12 -15.87 -1.14
N LYS A 67 -12.34 -15.34 -1.23
CA LYS A 67 -12.63 -13.92 -1.49
C LYS A 67 -12.03 -13.02 -0.41
N CYS A 68 -12.14 -13.39 0.86
CA CYS A 68 -11.55 -12.67 1.97
C CYS A 68 -10.03 -12.60 1.85
N MET A 69 -9.38 -13.71 1.54
CA MET A 69 -7.93 -13.77 1.37
C MET A 69 -7.46 -13.00 0.13
N GLN A 70 -8.25 -12.98 -0.94
CA GLN A 70 -7.98 -12.14 -2.11
C GLN A 70 -8.04 -10.65 -1.77
N VAL A 71 -9.05 -10.20 -1.02
CA VAL A 71 -9.16 -8.80 -0.56
C VAL A 71 -7.99 -8.44 0.37
N TYR A 72 -7.64 -9.32 1.30
CA TYR A 72 -6.46 -9.15 2.15
C TYR A 72 -5.18 -9.00 1.33
N SER A 73 -4.97 -9.87 0.35
CA SER A 73 -3.82 -9.84 -0.55
C SER A 73 -3.77 -8.55 -1.38
N LEU A 74 -4.92 -8.10 -1.90
CA LEU A 74 -5.04 -6.85 -2.64
C LEU A 74 -4.61 -5.65 -1.80
N ILE A 75 -5.18 -5.49 -0.60
CA ILE A 75 -4.86 -4.38 0.31
C ILE A 75 -3.40 -4.44 0.74
N SER A 76 -2.88 -5.62 1.07
CA SER A 76 -1.48 -5.81 1.46
C SER A 76 -0.52 -5.45 0.33
N SER A 77 -0.85 -5.79 -0.92
CA SER A 77 -0.02 -5.44 -2.08
C SER A 77 0.01 -3.94 -2.34
N ILE A 78 -1.13 -3.25 -2.19
CA ILE A 78 -1.19 -1.79 -2.27
C ILE A 78 -0.35 -1.16 -1.15
N ASP A 79 -0.45 -1.67 0.06
CA ASP A 79 0.33 -1.19 1.22
C ASP A 79 1.84 -1.35 1.01
N LEU A 80 2.28 -2.49 0.45
CA LEU A 80 3.69 -2.72 0.12
C LEU A 80 4.22 -1.71 -0.90
N VAL A 81 3.43 -1.40 -1.95
CA VAL A 81 3.80 -0.35 -2.91
C VAL A 81 3.90 1.01 -2.21
N PHE A 82 2.88 1.36 -1.44
CA PHE A 82 2.79 2.63 -0.74
C PHE A 82 3.96 2.83 0.24
N GLU A 83 4.21 1.89 1.13
CA GLU A 83 5.30 1.97 2.09
C GLU A 83 6.68 1.93 1.42
N SER A 84 6.85 1.16 0.34
CA SER A 84 8.10 1.13 -0.41
C SER A 84 8.40 2.46 -1.10
N ILE A 85 7.40 3.13 -1.69
CA ILE A 85 7.56 4.48 -2.25
C ILE A 85 7.96 5.47 -1.14
N LYS A 86 7.36 5.39 0.05
CA LYS A 86 7.73 6.24 1.19
C LYS A 86 9.18 6.00 1.63
N GLN A 87 9.65 4.74 1.63
CA GLN A 87 11.04 4.45 1.95
C GLN A 87 12.00 5.03 0.90
N LEU A 88 11.71 4.87 -0.39
CA LEU A 88 12.51 5.50 -1.46
C LEU A 88 12.53 7.02 -1.32
N HIS A 89 11.37 7.64 -1.11
CA HIS A 89 11.28 9.09 -0.89
C HIS A 89 12.16 9.54 0.28
N ARG A 90 12.08 8.84 1.42
CA ARG A 90 12.89 9.14 2.60
C ARG A 90 14.40 9.02 2.37
N VAL A 91 14.82 8.08 1.50
CA VAL A 91 16.25 7.90 1.19
C VAL A 91 16.77 8.98 0.24
N PHE A 92 16.00 9.33 -0.78
CA PHE A 92 16.46 10.22 -1.85
C PHE A 92 16.15 11.69 -1.61
N MET A 93 15.03 11.98 -0.92
CA MET A 93 14.67 13.35 -0.60
C MET A 93 15.22 13.76 0.76
N THR A 94 15.66 14.99 0.88
CA THR A 94 16.24 15.54 2.12
C THR A 94 15.16 15.99 3.10
N ASP A 95 13.92 16.14 2.66
CA ASP A 95 12.80 16.49 3.51
C ASP A 95 12.16 15.23 4.09
N ASN A 96 11.69 15.32 5.34
CA ASN A 96 10.99 14.22 6.01
C ASN A 96 9.47 14.25 5.74
N LYS A 97 9.04 14.92 4.66
CA LYS A 97 7.62 15.00 4.33
C LYS A 97 7.12 13.67 3.77
N ASP A 98 5.90 13.32 4.11
CA ASP A 98 5.21 12.19 3.49
C ASP A 98 4.86 12.58 2.03
N PRO A 99 5.27 11.80 1.02
CA PRO A 99 5.02 12.11 -0.39
C PRO A 99 3.52 12.17 -0.74
N PHE A 100 2.66 11.63 0.11
CA PHE A 100 1.22 11.57 -0.08
C PHE A 100 0.43 12.48 0.89
N TYR A 101 1.14 13.34 1.63
CA TYR A 101 0.50 14.21 2.61
C TYR A 101 -0.51 15.18 1.99
N GLY A 102 -1.71 15.22 2.56
CA GLY A 102 -2.77 16.15 2.17
C GLY A 102 -3.46 15.84 0.84
N GLU A 103 -3.08 14.78 0.12
CA GLU A 103 -3.77 14.39 -1.11
C GLU A 103 -5.18 13.85 -0.82
N LYS A 104 -6.15 14.27 -1.64
CA LYS A 104 -7.58 13.89 -1.52
C LYS A 104 -8.19 13.51 -2.87
N LYS A 105 -7.46 12.74 -3.69
CA LYS A 105 -7.85 12.45 -5.07
C LYS A 105 -8.30 11.00 -5.31
N CYS A 106 -7.85 10.06 -4.48
CA CYS A 106 -8.08 8.64 -4.71
C CYS A 106 -9.46 8.17 -4.26
N PHE A 107 -9.94 8.68 -3.12
CA PHE A 107 -11.20 8.25 -2.55
C PHE A 107 -12.26 9.35 -2.71
N LYS A 108 -13.30 9.09 -3.51
CA LYS A 108 -14.39 10.05 -3.78
C LYS A 108 -15.46 10.00 -2.69
N ASP A 109 -15.91 8.80 -2.33
CA ASP A 109 -16.94 8.57 -1.32
C ASP A 109 -16.27 8.08 -0.04
N ARG A 110 -16.05 9.01 0.88
CA ARG A 110 -15.32 8.74 2.14
C ARG A 110 -16.29 8.60 3.28
N LEU A 111 -16.12 7.56 4.07
CA LEU A 111 -16.82 7.41 5.35
C LEU A 111 -16.40 8.50 6.36
N PHE A 112 -15.19 9.06 6.19
CA PHE A 112 -14.61 10.10 7.04
C PHE A 112 -14.13 11.25 6.14
N ALA A 113 -14.95 12.31 6.05
CA ALA A 113 -14.78 13.39 5.07
C ALA A 113 -13.49 14.21 5.24
N ASP A 114 -12.95 14.28 6.45
CA ASP A 114 -11.82 15.15 6.79
C ASP A 114 -10.44 14.47 6.62
N GLU A 115 -10.40 13.18 6.31
CA GLU A 115 -9.15 12.46 6.12
C GLU A 115 -8.55 12.68 4.73
N ASP A 116 -7.22 12.79 4.65
CA ASP A 116 -6.50 12.67 3.40
C ASP A 116 -6.45 11.20 2.93
N ASP A 117 -6.03 10.97 1.69
CA ASP A 117 -5.99 9.64 1.10
C ASP A 117 -5.11 8.67 1.88
N ASN A 118 -4.01 9.16 2.46
CA ASN A 118 -3.08 8.38 3.26
C ASN A 118 -3.73 7.86 4.54
N ASN A 119 -4.39 8.73 5.30
CA ASN A 119 -5.05 8.35 6.55
C ASN A 119 -6.28 7.47 6.28
N TYR A 120 -7.02 7.77 5.21
CA TYR A 120 -8.14 6.95 4.81
C TYR A 120 -7.71 5.53 4.40
N PHE A 121 -6.61 5.40 3.64
CA PHE A 121 -6.07 4.09 3.30
C PHE A 121 -5.58 3.31 4.52
N LYS A 122 -4.96 3.97 5.51
CA LYS A 122 -4.59 3.34 6.78
C LYS A 122 -5.82 2.79 7.51
N THR A 123 -6.93 3.52 7.47
CA THR A 123 -8.20 3.06 8.05
C THR A 123 -8.73 1.83 7.31
N ILE A 124 -8.74 1.84 5.97
CA ILE A 124 -9.10 0.66 5.16
C ILE A 124 -8.21 -0.53 5.52
N ARG A 125 -6.91 -0.36 5.56
CA ARG A 125 -5.97 -1.41 5.94
C ARG A 125 -6.24 -1.97 7.33
N ALA A 126 -6.52 -1.11 8.30
CA ALA A 126 -6.86 -1.54 9.65
C ALA A 126 -8.15 -2.38 9.70
N CYS A 127 -9.15 -1.99 8.90
CA CYS A 127 -10.44 -2.70 8.87
C CYS A 127 -10.37 -4.06 8.18
N PHE A 128 -9.62 -4.15 7.07
CA PHE A 128 -9.65 -5.33 6.19
C PHE A 128 -8.37 -6.16 6.23
N GLY A 129 -7.26 -5.59 6.63
CA GLY A 129 -5.95 -6.17 6.35
C GLY A 129 -5.13 -6.59 7.55
N ALA A 130 -5.52 -6.29 8.78
CA ALA A 130 -4.63 -6.57 9.90
C ALA A 130 -5.21 -7.60 10.88
N HIS A 131 -6.23 -7.23 11.60
CA HIS A 131 -6.86 -8.02 12.66
C HIS A 131 -8.12 -7.28 13.14
N PRO A 132 -8.98 -7.93 13.91
CA PRO A 132 -10.15 -7.27 14.48
C PRO A 132 -9.77 -6.00 15.24
N VAL A 133 -10.28 -4.86 14.82
CA VAL A 133 -9.97 -3.56 15.41
C VAL A 133 -11.25 -2.83 15.83
N ASN A 134 -11.18 -2.16 16.97
CA ASN A 134 -12.18 -1.20 17.37
C ASN A 134 -11.75 0.19 16.89
N LEU A 135 -12.55 0.78 16.02
CA LEU A 135 -12.35 2.15 15.56
C LEU A 135 -13.01 3.11 16.55
N ASN A 136 -12.33 3.40 17.65
CA ASN A 136 -12.79 4.40 18.60
C ASN A 136 -12.53 5.80 18.04
N ARG A 137 -13.54 6.43 17.47
CA ARG A 137 -13.53 7.85 17.12
C ARG A 137 -14.65 8.57 17.86
N GLU A 138 -14.40 9.83 18.16
CA GLU A 138 -15.28 10.74 18.93
C GLU A 138 -16.76 10.42 18.74
N ASN A 139 -17.40 9.92 19.79
CA ASN A 139 -18.82 9.60 19.91
C ASN A 139 -19.38 8.43 19.06
N SER A 140 -18.58 7.65 18.35
CA SER A 140 -19.08 6.43 17.71
C SER A 140 -18.14 5.24 17.94
N LYS A 141 -18.67 4.23 18.63
CA LYS A 141 -18.03 2.93 18.73
C LYS A 141 -18.26 2.21 17.39
N ARG A 142 -17.31 2.28 16.48
CA ARG A 142 -17.35 1.52 15.24
C ARG A 142 -16.34 0.37 15.31
N PHE A 143 -16.74 -0.78 14.84
CA PHE A 143 -15.86 -1.94 14.69
C PHE A 143 -16.02 -2.50 13.28
N ALA A 144 -14.95 -3.05 12.75
CA ALA A 144 -15.00 -3.74 11.48
C ALA A 144 -15.67 -5.10 11.66
N SER A 145 -16.89 -5.23 11.16
CA SER A 145 -17.66 -6.48 11.18
C SER A 145 -17.33 -7.28 9.92
N TRP A 146 -16.12 -7.83 9.89
CA TRP A 146 -15.52 -8.48 8.75
C TRP A 146 -14.96 -9.86 9.16
N PRO A 147 -14.97 -10.90 8.29
CA PRO A 147 -15.61 -10.93 6.95
C PRO A 147 -17.07 -11.40 6.95
N PHE A 148 -17.45 -12.32 7.82
CA PHE A 148 -18.71 -13.05 7.73
C PHE A 148 -19.96 -12.21 7.97
N PRO A 149 -20.06 -11.35 9.01
CA PRO A 149 -21.28 -10.58 9.24
C PRO A 149 -21.66 -9.70 8.05
N SER A 150 -20.68 -9.13 7.39
CA SER A 150 -20.85 -8.32 6.19
C SER A 150 -21.42 -9.13 5.05
N HIS A 151 -20.84 -10.30 4.77
CA HIS A 151 -21.30 -11.19 3.71
C HIS A 151 -22.74 -11.70 3.95
N PHE A 152 -23.06 -12.13 5.16
CA PHE A 152 -24.39 -12.64 5.47
C PHE A 152 -25.49 -11.58 5.43
N ASN A 153 -25.16 -10.33 5.73
CA ASN A 153 -26.13 -9.23 5.75
C ASN A 153 -26.37 -8.63 4.36
N THR A 154 -25.35 -8.51 3.54
CA THR A 154 -25.43 -7.79 2.25
C THR A 154 -25.21 -8.69 1.03
N GLY A 155 -24.76 -9.93 1.21
CA GLY A 155 -24.32 -10.81 0.13
C GLY A 155 -22.97 -10.38 -0.48
N ASP A 156 -22.39 -9.31 0.02
CA ASP A 156 -21.10 -8.80 -0.43
C ASP A 156 -20.20 -8.46 0.77
N LEU A 157 -18.92 -8.18 0.50
CA LEU A 157 -17.96 -7.84 1.53
C LEU A 157 -17.95 -6.31 1.74
N SER A 158 -18.35 -5.89 2.93
CA SER A 158 -18.38 -4.48 3.33
C SER A 158 -17.97 -4.30 4.80
N VAL A 159 -17.60 -3.10 5.20
CA VAL A 159 -17.39 -2.69 6.59
C VAL A 159 -18.56 -1.84 7.05
N HIS A 160 -19.06 -2.12 8.22
CA HIS A 160 -20.18 -1.41 8.85
C HIS A 160 -19.74 -0.61 10.08
#